data_cf4502f98787f89b1256a702207f3ac3
#
_entry.id   cf4502f98787f89b1256a702207f3ac3
#
_cell.length_a   1.000
_cell.length_b   1.000
_cell.length_c   1.000
_cell.angle_alpha   90.00
_cell.angle_beta   90.00
_cell.angle_gamma   90.00
#
_symmetry.space_group_name_H-M   'P 1'
#
loop_
_entity.id
_entity.type
_entity.pdbx_description
1 polymer ?
#
loop_
_entity_poly.entity_id
_entity_poly.type
_entity_poly.pdbx_seq_one_letter_code
_entity_poly.pdbx_strand_id
1 'polypeptide(L)'
;MGSPLLRYGAISAAALVVLTIAVLAYRSLQVPYQAPTVASPLPAAGGCTPAPCADLRGYTLWVSNLDVKPDLVTMQITFRNASNSSHAAPEDLVLIDAERQMLPAVFDATGCTSWSRHEFGHGATYGPVTMCFRAATITPPLVLRWSPDFGFVCCQTDIKLT
;
A
#
# COMPACT_ATOMS: atom_id res chain seq x y z
N MET A 1 5.77 39.90 45.69
CA MET A 1 5.22 38.58 46.01
C MET A 1 4.04 38.31 45.09
N GLY A 2 4.23 37.58 43.99
CA GLY A 2 3.16 37.27 43.04
C GLY A 2 2.26 36.16 43.62
N SER A 3 0.96 36.36 43.59
CA SER A 3 -0.02 35.42 44.14
C SER A 3 0.05 34.07 43.41
N PRO A 4 -0.01 32.92 44.10
CA PRO A 4 0.07 31.60 43.47
C PRO A 4 -1.07 31.38 42.43
N LEU A 5 -2.22 32.01 42.60
CA LEU A 5 -3.35 31.97 41.66
C LEU A 5 -2.99 32.47 40.23
N LEU A 6 -2.14 33.48 40.10
CA LEU A 6 -1.70 33.99 38.81
C LEU A 6 -0.76 32.97 38.07
N ARG A 7 0.02 32.20 38.83
CA ARG A 7 0.88 31.19 38.25
C ARG A 7 0.10 29.97 37.70
N TYR A 8 -0.92 29.51 38.41
CA TYR A 8 -1.79 28.42 37.98
C TYR A 8 -2.63 28.83 36.75
N GLY A 9 -3.13 30.05 36.71
CA GLY A 9 -3.89 30.58 35.59
C GLY A 9 -3.05 30.64 34.30
N ALA A 10 -1.78 31.05 34.39
CA ALA A 10 -0.88 31.13 33.25
C ALA A 10 -0.52 29.72 32.70
N ILE A 11 -0.31 28.75 33.59
CA ILE A 11 -0.02 27.36 33.20
C ILE A 11 -1.21 26.71 32.49
N SER A 12 -2.42 26.93 33.01
CA SER A 12 -3.66 26.42 32.41
C SER A 12 -3.94 27.02 31.04
N ALA A 13 -3.69 28.30 30.84
CA ALA A 13 -3.85 28.98 29.57
C ALA A 13 -2.84 28.44 28.52
N ALA A 14 -1.57 28.26 28.91
CA ALA A 14 -0.54 27.71 28.05
C ALA A 14 -0.86 26.26 27.63
N ALA A 15 -1.32 25.43 28.53
CA ALA A 15 -1.72 24.06 28.23
C ALA A 15 -2.90 23.99 27.23
N LEU A 16 -3.90 24.87 27.37
CA LEU A 16 -5.02 24.99 26.45
C LEU A 16 -4.57 25.41 25.04
N VAL A 17 -3.66 26.36 24.94
CA VAL A 17 -3.12 26.80 23.64
C VAL A 17 -2.35 25.67 22.95
N VAL A 18 -1.50 24.96 23.67
CA VAL A 18 -0.76 23.81 23.13
C VAL A 18 -1.70 22.72 22.65
N LEU A 19 -2.73 22.39 23.42
CA LEU A 19 -3.73 21.39 23.05
C LEU A 19 -4.50 21.79 21.79
N THR A 20 -4.89 23.05 21.67
CA THR A 20 -5.61 23.58 20.49
C THR A 20 -4.73 23.52 19.24
N ILE A 21 -3.45 23.89 19.35
CA ILE A 21 -2.50 23.81 18.24
C ILE A 21 -2.28 22.35 17.84
N ALA A 22 -2.14 21.44 18.79
CA ALA A 22 -1.98 20.01 18.51
C ALA A 22 -3.20 19.42 17.78
N VAL A 23 -4.42 19.78 18.21
CA VAL A 23 -5.66 19.33 17.55
C VAL A 23 -5.80 19.92 16.15
N LEU A 24 -5.46 21.19 15.96
CA LEU A 24 -5.49 21.82 14.63
C LEU A 24 -4.43 21.23 13.70
N ALA A 25 -3.22 20.98 14.19
CA ALA A 25 -2.16 20.32 13.43
C ALA A 25 -2.57 18.88 13.06
N TYR A 26 -3.14 18.13 13.99
CA TYR A 26 -3.65 16.79 13.74
C TYR A 26 -4.76 16.78 12.67
N ARG A 27 -5.67 17.73 12.71
CA ARG A 27 -6.73 17.87 11.69
C ARG A 27 -6.20 18.29 10.31
N SER A 28 -5.15 19.11 10.27
CA SER A 28 -4.53 19.53 9.00
C SER A 28 -3.70 18.41 8.34
N LEU A 29 -3.28 17.43 9.13
CA LEU A 29 -2.59 16.24 8.61
C LEU A 29 -3.56 15.14 8.14
N GLN A 30 -4.84 15.25 8.50
CA GLN A 30 -5.86 14.38 7.93
C GLN A 30 -6.19 14.89 6.54
N VAL A 31 -5.80 14.14 5.51
CA VAL A 31 -6.24 14.38 4.14
C VAL A 31 -7.78 14.44 4.14
N PRO A 32 -8.38 15.52 3.65
CA PRO A 32 -9.82 15.64 3.67
C PRO A 32 -10.45 14.48 2.89
N TYR A 33 -11.25 13.69 3.59
CA TYR A 33 -12.07 12.67 2.97
C TYR A 33 -13.02 13.36 1.97
N GLN A 34 -12.74 13.21 0.69
CA GLN A 34 -13.67 13.59 -0.36
C GLN A 34 -14.75 12.51 -0.39
N ALA A 35 -15.92 12.85 0.10
CA ALA A 35 -17.08 11.98 -0.05
C ALA A 35 -17.29 11.64 -1.54
N PRO A 36 -17.45 10.36 -1.91
CA PRO A 36 -17.61 9.98 -3.28
C PRO A 36 -18.89 10.62 -3.85
N THR A 37 -18.72 11.42 -4.90
CA THR A 37 -19.83 11.75 -5.80
C THR A 37 -20.32 10.44 -6.39
N VAL A 38 -21.57 10.10 -6.12
CA VAL A 38 -22.38 8.98 -6.60
C VAL A 38 -21.59 7.92 -7.38
N ALA A 39 -21.25 6.84 -6.70
CA ALA A 39 -20.58 5.70 -7.31
C ALA A 39 -21.42 5.15 -8.46
N SER A 40 -20.85 5.16 -9.65
CA SER A 40 -21.33 4.26 -10.71
C SER A 40 -21.31 2.83 -10.15
N PRO A 41 -22.33 2.00 -10.44
CA PRO A 41 -22.37 0.64 -9.95
C PRO A 41 -21.05 -0.06 -10.30
N LEU A 42 -20.38 -0.60 -9.27
CA LEU A 42 -19.19 -1.42 -9.45
C LEU A 42 -19.51 -2.48 -10.51
N PRO A 43 -18.66 -2.68 -11.52
CA PRO A 43 -18.79 -3.85 -12.36
C PRO A 43 -18.78 -5.06 -11.43
N ALA A 44 -19.76 -5.92 -11.60
CA ALA A 44 -19.86 -7.19 -10.88
C ALA A 44 -18.48 -7.87 -10.91
N ALA A 45 -18.11 -8.52 -9.82
CA ALA A 45 -16.83 -9.20 -9.63
C ALA A 45 -16.52 -10.15 -10.80
N GLY A 46 -16.12 -9.59 -11.91
CA GLY A 46 -15.51 -10.27 -13.03
C GLY A 46 -14.06 -10.50 -12.66
N GLY A 47 -13.63 -11.75 -12.75
CA GLY A 47 -12.24 -12.07 -12.51
C GLY A 47 -11.33 -11.13 -13.29
N CYS A 48 -10.26 -10.68 -12.69
CA CYS A 48 -9.33 -9.78 -13.34
C CYS A 48 -8.70 -10.44 -14.57
N THR A 49 -8.56 -9.66 -15.64
CA THR A 49 -7.92 -10.09 -16.90
C THR A 49 -7.00 -8.99 -17.41
N PRO A 50 -5.88 -9.32 -18.09
CA PRO A 50 -5.32 -10.67 -18.27
C PRO A 50 -4.66 -11.20 -16.99
N ALA A 51 -4.63 -12.52 -16.84
CA ALA A 51 -3.84 -13.18 -15.79
C ALA A 51 -2.32 -13.10 -16.10
N PRO A 52 -1.42 -13.14 -15.08
CA PRO A 52 -1.72 -13.24 -13.63
C PRO A 52 -2.19 -11.91 -13.04
N CYS A 53 -3.24 -11.95 -12.25
CA CYS A 53 -3.78 -10.78 -11.57
C CYS A 53 -4.65 -11.17 -10.35
N ALA A 54 -4.94 -10.20 -9.51
CA ALA A 54 -5.90 -10.32 -8.43
C ALA A 54 -6.71 -9.03 -8.28
N ASP A 55 -7.95 -9.15 -7.86
CA ASP A 55 -8.82 -8.04 -7.48
C ASP A 55 -9.28 -8.23 -6.04
N LEU A 56 -9.05 -7.22 -5.21
CA LEU A 56 -9.49 -7.16 -3.83
C LEU A 56 -10.38 -5.93 -3.65
N ARG A 57 -11.70 -6.12 -3.75
CA ARG A 57 -12.70 -5.07 -3.53
C ARG A 57 -12.51 -3.84 -4.43
N GLY A 58 -12.15 -4.05 -5.69
CA GLY A 58 -11.92 -2.98 -6.65
C GLY A 58 -10.50 -2.40 -6.61
N TYR A 59 -9.63 -2.95 -5.79
CA TYR A 59 -8.20 -2.71 -5.87
C TYR A 59 -7.58 -3.89 -6.62
N THR A 60 -7.07 -3.64 -7.81
CA THR A 60 -6.60 -4.67 -8.73
C THR A 60 -5.10 -4.56 -8.94
N LEU A 61 -4.43 -5.70 -8.94
CA LEU A 61 -3.02 -5.85 -9.24
C LEU A 61 -2.87 -6.78 -10.45
N TRP A 62 -2.09 -6.35 -11.44
CA TRP A 62 -1.66 -7.17 -12.59
C TRP A 62 -0.16 -7.40 -12.54
N VAL A 63 0.24 -8.60 -12.93
CA VAL A 63 1.64 -8.99 -13.10
C VAL A 63 1.91 -9.21 -14.58
N SER A 64 3.03 -8.68 -15.06
CA SER A 64 3.51 -8.87 -16.43
C SER A 64 5.03 -8.96 -16.46
N ASN A 65 5.60 -9.36 -17.60
CA ASN A 65 7.04 -9.41 -17.84
C ASN A 65 7.81 -10.14 -16.72
N LEU A 66 7.30 -11.32 -16.32
CA LEU A 66 7.94 -12.18 -15.33
C LEU A 66 9.25 -12.77 -15.93
N ASP A 67 10.37 -12.50 -15.27
CA ASP A 67 11.67 -13.10 -15.55
C ASP A 67 12.18 -13.81 -14.28
N VAL A 68 12.43 -15.11 -14.40
CA VAL A 68 12.82 -15.97 -13.28
C VAL A 68 14.24 -16.45 -13.49
N LYS A 69 15.14 -16.01 -12.61
CA LYS A 69 16.52 -16.49 -12.51
C LYS A 69 16.70 -17.22 -11.19
N PRO A 70 17.75 -18.04 -11.05
CA PRO A 70 17.93 -18.84 -9.83
C PRO A 70 18.02 -18.03 -8.53
N ASP A 71 18.51 -16.79 -8.62
CA ASP A 71 18.75 -15.89 -7.47
C ASP A 71 17.96 -14.58 -7.51
N LEU A 72 17.22 -14.35 -8.60
CA LEU A 72 16.52 -13.11 -8.83
C LEU A 72 15.24 -13.35 -9.64
N VAL A 73 14.13 -12.91 -9.13
CA VAL A 73 12.89 -12.80 -9.88
C VAL A 73 12.55 -11.34 -10.08
N THR A 74 12.27 -10.96 -11.32
CA THR A 74 11.78 -9.63 -11.67
C THR A 74 10.44 -9.74 -12.37
N MET A 75 9.56 -8.77 -12.11
CA MET A 75 8.26 -8.68 -12.77
C MET A 75 7.81 -7.22 -12.82
N GLN A 76 6.94 -6.91 -13.76
CA GLN A 76 6.25 -5.63 -13.77
C GLN A 76 4.88 -5.76 -13.11
N ILE A 77 4.59 -4.83 -12.24
CA ILE A 77 3.32 -4.79 -11.50
C ILE A 77 2.61 -3.47 -11.81
N THR A 78 1.32 -3.57 -12.07
CA THR A 78 0.42 -2.44 -12.26
C THR A 78 -0.71 -2.54 -11.25
N PHE A 79 -0.97 -1.46 -10.54
CA PHE A 79 -2.09 -1.33 -9.61
C PHE A 79 -3.15 -0.40 -10.17
N ARG A 80 -4.41 -0.74 -9.98
CA ARG A 80 -5.55 0.12 -10.28
C ARG A 80 -6.48 0.17 -9.09
N ASN A 81 -6.86 1.35 -8.72
CA ASN A 81 -7.81 1.57 -7.63
C ASN A 81 -9.17 1.96 -8.18
N ALA A 82 -10.11 1.03 -8.19
CA ALA A 82 -11.53 1.29 -8.44
C ALA A 82 -12.36 1.24 -7.13
N SER A 83 -11.69 1.13 -5.97
CA SER A 83 -12.33 1.15 -4.65
C SER A 83 -12.67 2.58 -4.22
N ASN A 84 -13.43 2.72 -3.15
CA ASN A 84 -13.78 4.02 -2.59
C ASN A 84 -12.75 4.57 -1.58
N SER A 85 -11.60 3.92 -1.44
CA SER A 85 -10.53 4.30 -0.52
C SER A 85 -9.27 4.69 -1.27
N SER A 86 -8.39 5.47 -0.66
CA SER A 86 -7.02 5.63 -1.13
C SER A 86 -6.20 4.40 -0.74
N HIS A 87 -5.29 4.01 -1.61
CA HIS A 87 -4.36 2.91 -1.40
C HIS A 87 -2.93 3.39 -1.62
N ALA A 88 -1.98 2.67 -1.06
CA ALA A 88 -0.56 2.90 -1.28
C ALA A 88 0.07 1.72 -2.04
N ALA A 89 1.05 2.01 -2.85
CA ALA A 89 1.85 1.04 -3.60
C ALA A 89 3.31 1.51 -3.69
N PRO A 90 4.26 0.61 -3.81
CA PRO A 90 4.18 -0.83 -4.05
C PRO A 90 4.33 -1.69 -2.79
N GLU A 91 3.62 -1.38 -1.73
CA GLU A 91 3.70 -2.07 -0.44
C GLU A 91 3.09 -3.48 -0.48
N ASP A 92 3.43 -4.29 0.53
CA ASP A 92 2.75 -5.54 0.90
C ASP A 92 2.86 -6.69 -0.10
N LEU A 93 3.98 -6.77 -0.81
CA LEU A 93 4.26 -7.84 -1.75
C LEU A 93 5.35 -8.77 -1.23
N VAL A 94 5.05 -10.07 -1.22
CA VAL A 94 5.99 -11.13 -0.86
C VAL A 94 5.93 -12.23 -1.90
N LEU A 95 7.08 -12.61 -2.45
CA LEU A 95 7.19 -13.77 -3.32
C LEU A 95 7.38 -15.03 -2.47
N ILE A 96 6.64 -16.09 -2.79
CA ILE A 96 6.73 -17.38 -2.13
C ILE A 96 7.13 -18.41 -3.17
N ASP A 97 8.20 -19.14 -2.91
CA ASP A 97 8.69 -20.21 -3.77
C ASP A 97 8.17 -21.59 -3.38
N ALA A 98 8.58 -22.64 -4.12
CA ALA A 98 8.18 -24.01 -3.86
C ALA A 98 8.59 -24.53 -2.47
N GLU A 99 9.69 -24.00 -1.92
CA GLU A 99 10.20 -24.36 -0.60
C GLU A 99 9.55 -23.54 0.52
N ARG A 100 8.54 -22.72 0.17
CA ARG A 100 7.83 -21.81 1.08
C ARG A 100 8.71 -20.71 1.67
N GLN A 101 9.83 -20.37 1.03
CA GLN A 101 10.59 -19.20 1.38
C GLN A 101 9.75 -17.95 1.08
N MET A 102 9.69 -17.06 2.03
CA MET A 102 8.99 -15.77 1.90
C MET A 102 10.02 -14.68 1.59
N LEU A 103 10.02 -14.23 0.36
CA LEU A 103 10.97 -13.26 -0.16
C LEU A 103 10.29 -11.89 -0.25
N PRO A 104 10.67 -10.93 0.59
CA PRO A 104 10.16 -9.56 0.47
C PRO A 104 10.72 -8.91 -0.79
N ALA A 105 10.00 -7.91 -1.31
CA ALA A 105 10.48 -7.11 -2.42
C ALA A 105 11.78 -6.36 -2.04
N VAL A 106 12.70 -6.29 -2.99
CA VAL A 106 13.96 -5.54 -2.87
C VAL A 106 13.80 -4.21 -3.59
N PHE A 107 14.11 -3.13 -2.89
CA PHE A 107 14.05 -1.77 -3.43
C PHE A 107 15.46 -1.20 -3.58
N ASP A 108 15.58 -0.14 -4.37
CA ASP A 108 16.84 0.60 -4.57
C ASP A 108 18.00 -0.22 -5.15
N ALA A 109 17.72 -1.36 -5.76
CA ALA A 109 18.68 -2.14 -6.52
C ALA A 109 18.62 -1.78 -8.01
N THR A 110 19.73 -1.98 -8.73
CA THR A 110 19.79 -1.69 -10.16
C THR A 110 18.72 -2.45 -10.95
N GLY A 111 17.90 -1.72 -11.69
CA GLY A 111 16.78 -2.27 -12.46
C GLY A 111 15.51 -2.55 -11.67
N CYS A 112 15.52 -2.31 -10.37
CA CYS A 112 14.35 -2.44 -9.51
C CYS A 112 13.75 -1.07 -9.18
N THR A 113 12.46 -1.02 -8.91
CA THR A 113 11.80 0.23 -8.51
C THR A 113 12.31 0.65 -7.13
N SER A 114 12.69 1.92 -7.02
CA SER A 114 12.97 2.53 -5.71
C SER A 114 11.74 2.50 -4.84
N TRP A 115 11.92 2.22 -3.56
CA TRP A 115 10.82 2.29 -2.63
C TRP A 115 10.39 3.75 -2.47
N SER A 116 9.18 4.04 -2.88
CA SER A 116 8.51 5.28 -2.53
C SER A 116 7.03 4.98 -2.35
N ARG A 117 6.51 5.28 -1.18
CA ARG A 117 5.08 5.15 -0.93
C ARG A 117 4.34 6.09 -1.88
N HIS A 118 3.52 5.52 -2.74
CA HIS A 118 2.67 6.23 -3.68
C HIS A 118 1.22 6.04 -3.27
N GLU A 119 0.58 7.11 -2.84
CA GLU A 119 -0.84 7.08 -2.53
C GLU A 119 -1.64 7.48 -3.77
N PHE A 120 -2.68 6.71 -4.08
CA PHE A 120 -3.54 6.97 -5.22
C PHE A 120 -5.00 6.67 -4.89
N GLY A 121 -5.88 7.57 -5.33
CA GLY A 121 -7.30 7.52 -5.06
C GLY A 121 -8.09 6.73 -6.10
N HIS A 122 -9.41 6.81 -5.99
CA HIS A 122 -10.35 6.17 -6.90
C HIS A 122 -10.08 6.54 -8.37
N GLY A 123 -10.13 5.54 -9.24
CA GLY A 123 -9.92 5.66 -10.68
C GLY A 123 -8.44 5.75 -11.11
N ALA A 124 -7.51 5.92 -10.18
CA ALA A 124 -6.10 6.05 -10.50
C ALA A 124 -5.43 4.69 -10.75
N THR A 125 -4.36 4.75 -11.54
CA THR A 125 -3.48 3.61 -11.85
C THR A 125 -2.05 3.98 -11.50
N TYR A 126 -1.33 3.06 -10.89
CA TYR A 126 0.08 3.18 -10.58
C TYR A 126 0.87 2.04 -11.23
N GLY A 127 1.93 2.36 -11.93
CA GLY A 127 2.74 1.40 -12.67
C GLY A 127 2.63 1.56 -14.19
N PRO A 128 3.25 0.63 -14.97
CA PRO A 128 3.97 -0.54 -14.48
C PRO A 128 5.26 -0.18 -13.74
N VAL A 129 5.51 -0.86 -12.63
CA VAL A 129 6.75 -0.74 -11.84
C VAL A 129 7.48 -2.07 -11.81
N THR A 130 8.81 -2.05 -11.88
CA THR A 130 9.61 -3.28 -11.84
C THR A 130 9.88 -3.66 -10.39
N MET A 131 9.30 -4.77 -9.96
CA MET A 131 9.53 -5.36 -8.65
C MET A 131 10.57 -6.48 -8.73
N CYS A 132 11.44 -6.55 -7.74
CA CYS A 132 12.52 -7.52 -7.66
C CYS A 132 12.43 -8.30 -6.35
N PHE A 133 12.75 -9.61 -6.42
CA PHE A 133 12.82 -10.50 -5.26
C PHE A 133 14.10 -11.30 -5.34
N ARG A 134 14.86 -11.39 -4.26
CA ARG A 134 16.16 -12.06 -4.23
C ARG A 134 16.25 -13.10 -3.13
N ALA A 135 16.92 -14.22 -3.45
CA ALA A 135 17.38 -15.23 -2.49
C ALA A 135 18.65 -15.90 -3.03
N ALA A 136 19.28 -16.73 -2.21
CA ALA A 136 20.39 -17.54 -2.66
C ALA A 136 19.96 -18.56 -3.75
N THR A 137 18.74 -19.06 -3.62
CA THR A 137 18.10 -19.94 -4.61
C THR A 137 16.61 -19.70 -4.57
N ILE A 138 15.98 -19.65 -5.73
CA ILE A 138 14.52 -19.48 -5.88
C ILE A 138 14.01 -20.63 -6.73
N THR A 139 13.08 -21.41 -6.19
CA THR A 139 12.58 -22.64 -6.83
C THR A 139 11.12 -22.47 -7.24
N PRO A 140 10.76 -22.58 -8.54
CA PRO A 140 9.35 -22.61 -8.96
C PRO A 140 8.64 -23.90 -8.46
N PRO A 141 7.29 -23.87 -8.29
CA PRO A 141 6.35 -22.81 -8.68
C PRO A 141 6.38 -21.59 -7.77
N LEU A 142 6.04 -20.44 -8.34
CA LEU A 142 6.08 -19.14 -7.66
C LEU A 142 4.68 -18.60 -7.42
N VAL A 143 4.49 -18.03 -6.23
CA VAL A 143 3.25 -17.37 -5.82
C VAL A 143 3.60 -15.97 -5.33
N LEU A 144 2.95 -14.96 -5.87
CA LEU A 144 3.03 -13.62 -5.35
C LEU A 144 1.91 -13.42 -4.33
N ARG A 145 2.28 -13.21 -3.07
CA ARG A 145 1.34 -12.86 -2.01
C ARG A 145 1.20 -11.35 -1.94
N TRP A 146 -0.03 -10.90 -1.98
CA TRP A 146 -0.38 -9.51 -1.87
C TRP A 146 -1.31 -9.27 -0.68
N SER A 147 -0.90 -8.39 0.23
CA SER A 147 -1.62 -8.07 1.47
C SER A 147 -1.81 -6.57 1.59
N PRO A 148 -2.70 -5.95 0.78
CA PRO A 148 -2.90 -4.52 0.82
C PRO A 148 -3.46 -4.04 2.16
N ASP A 149 -2.97 -2.91 2.63
CA ASP A 149 -3.47 -2.28 3.83
C ASP A 149 -4.80 -1.57 3.55
N PHE A 150 -5.89 -2.15 4.07
CA PHE A 150 -7.22 -1.55 4.04
C PHE A 150 -7.58 -0.88 5.37
N GLY A 151 -6.62 -0.62 6.24
CA GLY A 151 -6.81 0.01 7.55
C GLY A 151 -7.33 -0.93 8.64
N PHE A 152 -7.67 -2.17 8.31
CA PHE A 152 -8.01 -3.25 9.25
C PHE A 152 -7.54 -4.58 8.69
N VAL A 153 -7.37 -5.55 9.58
CA VAL A 153 -6.92 -6.91 9.23
C VAL A 153 -7.89 -7.54 8.24
N CYS A 154 -7.63 -7.34 6.96
CA CYS A 154 -8.32 -8.12 5.94
C CYS A 154 -7.46 -8.19 4.67
N CYS A 155 -7.78 -9.16 3.89
CA CYS A 155 -7.51 -9.17 2.47
C CYS A 155 -6.06 -9.45 2.11
N GLN A 156 -5.75 -10.71 2.17
CA GLN A 156 -4.58 -11.28 1.55
C GLN A 156 -5.03 -12.14 0.37
N THR A 157 -4.29 -12.11 -0.71
CA THR A 157 -4.52 -12.99 -1.85
C THR A 157 -3.20 -13.50 -2.41
N ASP A 158 -3.25 -14.69 -2.97
CA ASP A 158 -2.12 -15.36 -3.57
C ASP A 158 -2.34 -15.45 -5.09
N ILE A 159 -1.39 -14.92 -5.85
CA ILE A 159 -1.39 -14.89 -7.31
C ILE A 159 -0.38 -15.92 -7.81
N LYS A 160 -0.86 -16.96 -8.47
CA LYS A 160 0.02 -17.98 -9.08
C LYS A 160 0.72 -17.36 -10.29
N LEU A 161 2.04 -17.42 -10.31
CA LEU A 161 2.87 -16.86 -11.37
C LEU A 161 3.37 -17.92 -12.37
N THR A 162 3.65 -19.13 -11.88
CA THR A 162 4.17 -20.28 -12.66
C THR A 162 3.51 -21.57 -12.21
#